data_ac80d2a1595c6d4a7a8716a3e124f274
#
_entry.id   ac80d2a1595c6d4a7a8716a3e124f274
#
_cell.length_a   1.000
_cell.length_b   1.000
_cell.length_c   1.000
_cell.angle_alpha   90.00
_cell.angle_beta   90.00
_cell.angle_gamma   90.00
#
_symmetry.space_group_name_H-M   'P 1'
#
loop_
_entity.id
_entity.type
_entity.pdbx_description
1 polymer ?
#
loop_
_entity_poly.entity_id
_entity_poly.type
_entity_poly.pdbx_seq_one_letter_code
_entity_poly.pdbx_strand_id
1 'polypeptide(L)'
;MFGRSLYAVFAVVAVTATGCGGGQDSYASIVDKAKTEKKLVIGVKADQPGLGLRTPDGSFTGFDVEVATYVAKQLGVEPSGITFKETVTANREAFIEQGQVDMVVATYSITDARKQKVSFAGPYFVAGQALLVRADDAALTGPEALNGKKLCSVAGSTPAQKVKTEYAKEVQLQEERTYSACVDRVLGGQLDALTTDNVILAGYAAQHAGKLKVVGEPFSTEKYGIGMKKDDTNGRKAVNDALEKMFADGSWTKALQASVGSSGFTVSQAPQLERY
;
A
#
# COMPACT_ATOMS: atom_id res chain seq x y z
N MET A 1 -86.25 -24.16 13.03
CA MET A 1 -85.59 -23.50 11.91
C MET A 1 -84.11 -23.53 12.17
N PHE A 2 -83.37 -24.33 11.45
CA PHE A 2 -81.97 -24.64 11.72
C PHE A 2 -81.09 -23.64 10.98
N GLY A 3 -80.25 -22.88 11.76
CA GLY A 3 -79.20 -22.03 11.19
C GLY A 3 -77.87 -22.77 11.13
N ARG A 4 -77.35 -22.96 9.94
CA ARG A 4 -76.02 -23.59 9.66
C ARG A 4 -74.96 -22.52 9.69
N SER A 5 -74.07 -22.61 10.68
CA SER A 5 -72.83 -21.79 10.72
C SER A 5 -71.77 -22.44 9.84
N LEU A 6 -71.33 -21.70 8.85
CA LEU A 6 -70.13 -22.04 8.03
C LEU A 6 -68.89 -21.54 8.78
N TYR A 7 -68.00 -22.43 9.12
CA TYR A 7 -66.64 -22.09 9.60
C TYR A 7 -65.75 -21.99 8.36
N ALA A 8 -65.26 -20.78 8.07
CA ALA A 8 -64.21 -20.56 7.08
C ALA A 8 -62.83 -20.83 7.73
N VAL A 9 -62.13 -21.87 7.22
CA VAL A 9 -60.76 -22.17 7.62
C VAL A 9 -59.85 -21.32 6.76
N PHE A 10 -59.18 -20.32 7.38
CA PHE A 10 -58.09 -19.58 6.75
C PHE A 10 -56.80 -20.39 6.87
N ALA A 11 -56.33 -20.94 5.75
CA ALA A 11 -54.98 -21.50 5.69
C ALA A 11 -53.96 -20.37 5.60
N VAL A 12 -53.21 -20.18 6.66
CA VAL A 12 -52.02 -19.28 6.66
C VAL A 12 -50.89 -19.99 5.98
N VAL A 13 -50.59 -19.59 4.73
CA VAL A 13 -49.35 -20.01 4.05
C VAL A 13 -48.21 -19.19 4.60
N ALA A 14 -47.38 -19.81 5.44
CA ALA A 14 -46.11 -19.23 5.90
C ALA A 14 -45.11 -19.27 4.74
N VAL A 15 -44.91 -18.14 4.07
CA VAL A 15 -43.82 -17.95 3.10
C VAL A 15 -42.54 -17.78 3.91
N THR A 16 -41.74 -18.85 4.01
CA THR A 16 -40.36 -18.76 4.51
C THR A 16 -39.52 -18.05 3.46
N ALA A 17 -39.32 -16.75 3.62
CA ALA A 17 -38.32 -16.01 2.87
C ALA A 17 -36.93 -16.54 3.28
N THR A 18 -36.37 -17.46 2.48
CA THR A 18 -34.95 -17.77 2.50
C THR A 18 -34.21 -16.52 2.05
N GLY A 19 -33.82 -15.68 3.02
CA GLY A 19 -32.90 -14.57 2.81
C GLY A 19 -31.55 -15.14 2.36
N CYS A 20 -31.22 -15.03 1.08
CA CYS A 20 -29.85 -15.09 0.60
C CYS A 20 -29.11 -13.87 1.16
N GLY A 21 -28.75 -13.90 2.44
CA GLY A 21 -27.73 -13.07 3.00
C GLY A 21 -26.40 -13.60 2.49
N GLY A 22 -25.82 -12.96 1.47
CA GLY A 22 -24.42 -13.14 1.11
C GLY A 22 -23.55 -12.72 2.29
N GLY A 23 -23.43 -13.58 3.30
CA GLY A 23 -22.43 -13.45 4.35
C GLY A 23 -21.09 -13.55 3.68
N GLN A 24 -20.32 -12.48 3.73
CA GLN A 24 -18.90 -12.50 3.39
C GLN A 24 -18.27 -13.50 4.37
N ASP A 25 -17.86 -14.68 3.90
CA ASP A 25 -17.24 -15.70 4.75
C ASP A 25 -16.03 -15.07 5.44
N SER A 26 -16.13 -14.85 6.75
CA SER A 26 -15.05 -14.25 7.52
C SER A 26 -14.06 -15.34 7.91
N TYR A 27 -13.00 -15.47 7.12
CA TYR A 27 -11.89 -16.36 7.44
C TYR A 27 -11.11 -15.88 8.67
N ALA A 28 -10.70 -16.80 9.51
CA ALA A 28 -9.86 -16.50 10.68
C ALA A 28 -8.47 -16.02 10.25
N SER A 29 -7.95 -16.55 9.14
CA SER A 29 -6.63 -16.23 8.60
C SER A 29 -6.67 -16.08 7.07
N ILE A 30 -5.80 -15.23 6.53
CA ILE A 30 -5.54 -15.13 5.08
C ILE A 30 -5.11 -16.49 4.50
N VAL A 31 -4.43 -17.34 5.30
CA VAL A 31 -4.01 -18.70 4.90
C VAL A 31 -5.22 -19.58 4.63
N ASP A 32 -6.23 -19.52 5.50
CA ASP A 32 -7.44 -20.32 5.35
C ASP A 32 -8.22 -19.88 4.11
N LYS A 33 -8.35 -18.57 3.88
CA LYS A 33 -8.98 -18.03 2.68
C LYS A 33 -8.23 -18.45 1.42
N ALA A 34 -6.93 -18.25 1.37
CA ALA A 34 -6.10 -18.62 0.23
C ALA A 34 -6.20 -20.13 -0.09
N LYS A 35 -6.23 -20.96 0.93
CA LYS A 35 -6.36 -22.42 0.79
C LYS A 35 -7.74 -22.83 0.26
N THR A 36 -8.79 -22.20 0.74
CA THR A 36 -10.18 -22.56 0.43
C THR A 36 -10.66 -21.96 -0.90
N GLU A 37 -10.47 -20.67 -1.09
CA GLU A 37 -11.00 -19.96 -2.27
C GLU A 37 -10.02 -19.94 -3.45
N LYS A 38 -8.71 -20.13 -3.19
CA LYS A 38 -7.65 -19.93 -4.18
C LYS A 38 -7.67 -18.51 -4.78
N LYS A 39 -8.14 -17.54 -4.01
CA LYS A 39 -8.28 -16.13 -4.40
C LYS A 39 -7.88 -15.22 -3.27
N LEU A 40 -7.22 -14.10 -3.62
CA LEU A 40 -6.91 -13.01 -2.71
C LEU A 40 -7.17 -11.66 -3.37
N VAL A 41 -7.67 -10.70 -2.60
CA VAL A 41 -7.74 -9.28 -2.97
C VAL A 41 -6.58 -8.56 -2.29
N ILE A 42 -5.68 -7.99 -3.09
CA ILE A 42 -4.45 -7.37 -2.57
C ILE A 42 -4.45 -5.88 -2.89
N GLY A 43 -4.34 -5.07 -1.83
CA GLY A 43 -4.21 -3.63 -1.95
C GLY A 43 -2.80 -3.22 -2.38
N VAL A 44 -2.70 -2.46 -3.47
CA VAL A 44 -1.43 -1.92 -4.01
C VAL A 44 -1.58 -0.45 -4.37
N LYS A 45 -0.46 0.24 -4.60
CA LYS A 45 -0.47 1.57 -5.20
C LYS A 45 -0.79 1.49 -6.69
N ALA A 46 -1.27 2.61 -7.25
CA ALA A 46 -1.62 2.71 -8.67
C ALA A 46 -0.85 3.82 -9.39
N ASP A 47 -0.11 4.63 -8.64
CA ASP A 47 0.52 5.87 -9.14
C ASP A 47 2.04 5.94 -8.91
N GLN A 48 2.68 4.88 -8.39
CA GLN A 48 4.10 4.90 -8.03
C GLN A 48 4.94 4.15 -9.07
N PRO A 49 5.67 4.85 -9.97
CA PRO A 49 6.52 4.21 -10.98
C PRO A 49 7.57 3.29 -10.34
N GLY A 50 7.68 2.07 -10.85
CA GLY A 50 8.60 1.05 -10.36
C GLY A 50 8.15 0.33 -9.08
N LEU A 51 7.10 0.75 -8.39
CA LEU A 51 6.64 0.15 -7.13
C LEU A 51 5.23 -0.44 -7.25
N GLY A 52 4.22 0.41 -7.43
CA GLY A 52 2.85 0.02 -7.68
C GLY A 52 2.24 1.00 -8.69
N LEU A 53 2.23 0.61 -9.95
CA LEU A 53 1.75 1.44 -11.05
C LEU A 53 0.66 0.72 -11.81
N ARG A 54 -0.47 1.41 -12.03
CA ARG A 54 -1.51 0.93 -12.92
C ARG A 54 -1.18 1.31 -14.36
N THR A 55 -1.12 0.31 -15.22
CA THR A 55 -0.83 0.48 -16.65
C THR A 55 -2.09 0.88 -17.43
N PRO A 56 -1.96 1.42 -18.66
CA PRO A 56 -3.12 1.84 -19.46
C PRO A 56 -4.12 0.73 -19.78
N ASP A 57 -3.69 -0.53 -19.82
CA ASP A 57 -4.55 -1.71 -20.00
C ASP A 57 -5.27 -2.12 -18.70
N GLY A 58 -5.02 -1.42 -17.59
CA GLY A 58 -5.64 -1.64 -16.29
C GLY A 58 -4.94 -2.66 -15.40
N SER A 59 -3.84 -3.28 -15.86
CA SER A 59 -3.01 -4.16 -15.04
C SER A 59 -2.15 -3.35 -14.04
N PHE A 60 -1.52 -4.06 -13.11
CA PHE A 60 -0.61 -3.45 -12.13
C PHE A 60 0.79 -4.02 -12.29
N THR A 61 1.81 -3.16 -12.13
CA THR A 61 3.22 -3.52 -12.24
C THR A 61 4.06 -2.86 -11.17
N GLY A 62 5.26 -3.37 -10.92
CA GLY A 62 6.23 -2.81 -10.01
C GLY A 62 6.59 -3.73 -8.85
N PHE A 63 7.55 -3.32 -8.06
CA PHE A 63 8.16 -4.15 -7.01
C PHE A 63 7.15 -4.63 -5.95
N ASP A 64 6.24 -3.78 -5.49
CA ASP A 64 5.21 -4.16 -4.54
C ASP A 64 4.26 -5.21 -5.12
N VAL A 65 3.97 -5.12 -6.43
CA VAL A 65 3.12 -6.09 -7.16
C VAL A 65 3.83 -7.43 -7.29
N GLU A 66 5.13 -7.44 -7.58
CA GLU A 66 5.95 -8.65 -7.62
C GLU A 66 6.04 -9.33 -6.25
N VAL A 67 6.27 -8.56 -5.18
CA VAL A 67 6.26 -9.08 -3.79
C VAL A 67 4.90 -9.67 -3.45
N ALA A 68 3.81 -8.97 -3.76
CA ALA A 68 2.45 -9.43 -3.51
C ALA A 68 2.13 -10.73 -4.26
N THR A 69 2.53 -10.81 -5.53
CA THR A 69 2.34 -12.00 -6.38
C THR A 69 3.14 -13.18 -5.85
N TYR A 70 4.41 -12.97 -5.48
CA TYR A 70 5.24 -14.01 -4.90
C TYR A 70 4.64 -14.57 -3.61
N VAL A 71 4.25 -13.69 -2.69
CA VAL A 71 3.63 -14.08 -1.41
C VAL A 71 2.33 -14.84 -1.64
N ALA A 72 1.44 -14.35 -2.50
CA ALA A 72 0.20 -15.03 -2.84
C ALA A 72 0.43 -16.45 -3.37
N LYS A 73 1.44 -16.63 -4.24
CA LYS A 73 1.83 -17.94 -4.76
C LYS A 73 2.31 -18.88 -3.65
N GLN A 74 3.09 -18.39 -2.69
CA GLN A 74 3.51 -19.21 -1.54
C GLN A 74 2.33 -19.60 -0.63
N LEU A 75 1.26 -18.80 -0.60
CA LEU A 75 0.00 -19.13 0.09
C LEU A 75 -0.89 -20.08 -0.74
N GLY A 76 -0.48 -20.47 -1.94
CA GLY A 76 -1.20 -21.40 -2.82
C GLY A 76 -2.25 -20.73 -3.72
N VAL A 77 -2.07 -19.44 -4.01
CA VAL A 77 -2.92 -18.66 -4.92
C VAL A 77 -2.12 -18.33 -6.19
N GLU A 78 -2.57 -18.85 -7.32
CA GLU A 78 -1.96 -18.57 -8.62
C GLU A 78 -2.27 -17.13 -9.08
N PRO A 79 -1.50 -16.53 -10.00
CA PRO A 79 -1.70 -15.16 -10.46
C PRO A 79 -3.12 -14.86 -10.92
N SER A 80 -3.80 -15.83 -11.55
CA SER A 80 -5.21 -15.69 -11.97
C SER A 80 -6.22 -15.61 -10.81
N GLY A 81 -5.81 -16.00 -9.62
CA GLY A 81 -6.60 -15.88 -8.39
C GLY A 81 -6.37 -14.56 -7.65
N ILE A 82 -5.46 -13.71 -8.12
CA ILE A 82 -5.16 -12.43 -7.48
C ILE A 82 -5.99 -11.31 -8.11
N THR A 83 -6.69 -10.55 -7.26
CA THR A 83 -7.32 -9.29 -7.66
C THR A 83 -6.57 -8.15 -7.01
N PHE A 84 -5.89 -7.32 -7.80
CA PHE A 84 -5.27 -6.11 -7.30
C PHE A 84 -6.29 -4.98 -7.16
N LYS A 85 -6.24 -4.27 -6.03
CA LYS A 85 -7.11 -3.14 -5.74
C LYS A 85 -6.27 -1.91 -5.41
N GLU A 86 -6.51 -0.80 -6.13
CA GLU A 86 -5.89 0.47 -5.78
C GLU A 86 -6.20 0.84 -4.32
N THR A 87 -5.15 1.09 -3.55
CA THR A 87 -5.26 1.43 -2.14
C THR A 87 -4.41 2.65 -1.83
N VAL A 88 -5.06 3.83 -1.81
CA VAL A 88 -4.41 5.07 -1.43
C VAL A 88 -3.96 5.04 0.04
N THR A 89 -2.95 5.84 0.36
CA THR A 89 -2.27 5.81 1.66
C THR A 89 -3.24 5.92 2.84
N ALA A 90 -4.20 6.84 2.79
CA ALA A 90 -5.14 7.07 3.89
C ALA A 90 -6.16 5.94 4.11
N ASN A 91 -6.34 5.04 3.13
CA ASN A 91 -7.37 3.99 3.20
C ASN A 91 -6.82 2.61 3.57
N ARG A 92 -5.49 2.45 3.73
CA ARG A 92 -4.87 1.13 3.91
C ARG A 92 -5.41 0.37 5.11
N GLU A 93 -5.45 1.02 6.28
CA GLU A 93 -5.97 0.45 7.51
C GLU A 93 -7.46 0.10 7.37
N ALA A 94 -8.27 1.05 6.92
CA ALA A 94 -9.71 0.87 6.77
C ALA A 94 -10.08 -0.25 5.80
N PHE A 95 -9.34 -0.39 4.68
CA PHE A 95 -9.61 -1.46 3.70
C PHE A 95 -9.32 -2.85 4.27
N ILE A 96 -8.27 -2.98 5.10
CA ILE A 96 -7.97 -4.22 5.83
C ILE A 96 -9.05 -4.49 6.88
N GLU A 97 -9.36 -3.51 7.73
CA GLU A 97 -10.34 -3.63 8.82
C GLU A 97 -11.73 -4.00 8.31
N GLN A 98 -12.12 -3.46 7.16
CA GLN A 98 -13.42 -3.71 6.51
C GLN A 98 -13.43 -4.96 5.61
N GLY A 99 -12.33 -5.69 5.51
CA GLY A 99 -12.23 -6.87 4.64
C GLY A 99 -12.32 -6.57 3.15
N GLN A 100 -12.09 -5.31 2.74
CA GLN A 100 -12.08 -4.91 1.33
C GLN A 100 -10.83 -5.41 0.60
N VAL A 101 -9.77 -5.72 1.33
CA VAL A 101 -8.55 -6.37 0.89
C VAL A 101 -8.10 -7.37 1.95
N ASP A 102 -7.44 -8.42 1.53
CA ASP A 102 -6.90 -9.46 2.42
C ASP A 102 -5.52 -9.06 2.97
N MET A 103 -4.73 -8.39 2.16
CA MET A 103 -3.46 -7.79 2.55
C MET A 103 -3.19 -6.53 1.72
N VAL A 104 -2.27 -5.69 2.22
CA VAL A 104 -1.81 -4.47 1.54
C VAL A 104 -0.29 -4.52 1.39
N VAL A 105 0.17 -4.40 0.14
CA VAL A 105 1.58 -4.27 -0.26
C VAL A 105 1.70 -2.96 -1.05
N ALA A 106 1.97 -1.85 -0.35
CA ALA A 106 1.76 -0.51 -0.92
C ALA A 106 2.68 0.52 -0.25
N THR A 107 4.02 0.31 -0.33
CA THR A 107 5.02 1.18 0.33
C THR A 107 4.56 1.50 1.76
N TYR A 108 4.26 0.48 2.54
CA TYR A 108 3.51 0.60 3.78
C TYR A 108 4.43 0.58 4.99
N SER A 109 4.94 1.76 5.39
CA SER A 109 5.81 1.89 6.57
C SER A 109 5.17 1.29 7.82
N ILE A 110 5.88 0.39 8.46
CA ILE A 110 5.50 -0.21 9.74
C ILE A 110 5.70 0.85 10.84
N THR A 111 4.62 1.19 11.54
CA THR A 111 4.66 2.10 12.70
C THR A 111 3.85 1.53 13.85
N ASP A 112 4.16 1.94 15.07
CA ASP A 112 3.41 1.47 16.26
C ASP A 112 1.94 1.89 16.20
N ALA A 113 1.64 3.08 15.72
CA ALA A 113 0.27 3.54 15.54
C ALA A 113 -0.52 2.64 14.56
N ARG A 114 0.11 2.21 13.46
CA ARG A 114 -0.51 1.30 12.49
C ARG A 114 -0.63 -0.12 13.01
N LYS A 115 0.36 -0.59 13.81
CA LYS A 115 0.28 -1.90 14.49
C LYS A 115 -0.90 -2.01 15.48
N GLN A 116 -1.43 -0.90 15.96
CA GLN A 116 -2.65 -0.93 16.79
C GLN A 116 -3.89 -1.34 15.98
N LYS A 117 -3.90 -1.10 14.67
CA LYS A 117 -5.05 -1.32 13.79
C LYS A 117 -4.92 -2.58 12.94
N VAL A 118 -3.72 -2.89 12.47
CA VAL A 118 -3.44 -4.00 11.57
C VAL A 118 -2.21 -4.78 12.02
N SER A 119 -2.07 -6.03 11.55
CA SER A 119 -0.84 -6.80 11.70
C SER A 119 0.09 -6.57 10.51
N PHE A 120 1.41 -6.64 10.73
CA PHE A 120 2.42 -6.54 9.70
C PHE A 120 3.31 -7.77 9.63
N ALA A 121 3.67 -8.19 8.43
CA ALA A 121 4.80 -9.05 8.14
C ALA A 121 5.90 -8.24 7.45
N GLY A 122 7.14 -8.63 7.58
CA GLY A 122 8.29 -7.94 7.00
C GLY A 122 9.30 -7.43 8.04
N PRO A 123 10.07 -6.37 7.71
CA PRO A 123 9.96 -5.56 6.49
C PRO A 123 10.41 -6.31 5.23
N TYR A 124 9.81 -5.97 4.08
CA TYR A 124 10.26 -6.48 2.78
C TYR A 124 11.17 -5.49 2.03
N PHE A 125 11.22 -4.23 2.48
CA PHE A 125 12.07 -3.18 1.95
C PHE A 125 12.36 -2.13 3.03
N VAL A 126 13.47 -1.40 2.90
CA VAL A 126 13.79 -0.25 3.74
C VAL A 126 14.13 0.93 2.83
N ALA A 127 13.37 1.99 2.98
CA ALA A 127 13.57 3.27 2.31
C ALA A 127 14.01 4.35 3.31
N GLY A 128 14.31 5.52 2.81
CA GLY A 128 14.52 6.71 3.62
C GLY A 128 13.81 7.91 3.01
N GLN A 129 13.27 8.78 3.84
CA GLN A 129 12.59 9.98 3.39
C GLN A 129 13.57 10.95 2.74
N ALA A 130 13.17 11.58 1.60
CA ALA A 130 13.93 12.58 0.89
C ALA A 130 13.00 13.64 0.28
N LEU A 131 13.54 14.52 -0.57
CA LEU A 131 12.81 15.56 -1.26
C LEU A 131 12.93 15.40 -2.77
N LEU A 132 11.84 15.70 -3.50
CA LEU A 132 11.82 15.84 -4.95
C LEU A 132 11.51 17.30 -5.28
N VAL A 133 12.35 17.89 -6.10
CA VAL A 133 12.24 19.28 -6.54
C VAL A 133 12.37 19.39 -8.05
N ARG A 134 12.05 20.56 -8.62
CA ARG A 134 12.38 20.82 -10.03
C ARG A 134 13.89 20.78 -10.25
N ALA A 135 14.30 20.35 -11.42
CA ALA A 135 15.72 20.16 -11.73
C ALA A 135 16.53 21.47 -11.68
N ASP A 136 15.89 22.61 -11.99
CA ASP A 136 16.47 23.96 -11.96
C ASP A 136 16.49 24.59 -10.56
N ASP A 137 15.83 24.01 -9.56
CA ASP A 137 15.88 24.51 -8.19
C ASP A 137 17.25 24.21 -7.56
N ALA A 138 18.04 25.26 -7.35
CA ALA A 138 19.35 25.18 -6.68
C ALA A 138 19.27 25.51 -5.18
N ALA A 139 18.15 26.00 -4.68
CA ALA A 139 18.00 26.47 -3.29
C ALA A 139 17.58 25.35 -2.33
N LEU A 140 16.76 24.42 -2.81
CA LEU A 140 16.29 23.29 -1.99
C LEU A 140 17.28 22.12 -2.09
N THR A 141 18.16 22.01 -1.09
CA THR A 141 19.23 21.02 -1.02
C THR A 141 18.96 19.93 0.06
N GLY A 142 18.01 20.18 0.95
CA GLY A 142 17.68 19.28 2.06
C GLY A 142 16.49 19.80 2.87
N PRO A 143 16.07 19.05 3.91
CA PRO A 143 14.89 19.39 4.71
C PRO A 143 15.03 20.70 5.48
N GLU A 144 16.24 21.16 5.79
CA GLU A 144 16.50 22.42 6.49
C GLU A 144 16.14 23.65 5.66
N ALA A 145 16.16 23.52 4.32
CA ALA A 145 15.82 24.59 3.39
C ALA A 145 14.31 24.76 3.17
N LEU A 146 13.46 24.01 3.86
CA LEU A 146 12.00 23.98 3.64
C LEU A 146 11.22 25.07 4.37
N ASN A 147 11.84 25.84 5.29
CA ASN A 147 11.11 26.92 5.97
C ASN A 147 10.58 27.94 4.98
N GLY A 148 9.30 28.32 5.12
CA GLY A 148 8.59 29.23 4.22
C GLY A 148 8.21 28.62 2.85
N LYS A 149 8.59 27.37 2.57
CA LYS A 149 8.30 26.69 1.30
C LYS A 149 6.96 25.96 1.32
N LYS A 150 6.41 25.78 0.14
CA LYS A 150 5.19 25.01 -0.10
C LYS A 150 5.58 23.56 -0.39
N LEU A 151 5.36 22.69 0.59
CA LEU A 151 5.69 21.28 0.55
C LEU A 151 4.45 20.45 0.25
N CYS A 152 4.56 19.49 -0.67
CA CYS A 152 3.56 18.46 -0.87
C CYS A 152 3.91 17.16 -0.17
N SER A 153 2.90 16.47 0.31
CA SER A 153 2.96 15.04 0.62
C SER A 153 1.57 14.42 0.52
N VAL A 154 1.46 13.14 0.84
CA VAL A 154 0.19 12.42 0.73
C VAL A 154 -0.44 12.24 2.10
N ALA A 155 -1.75 12.50 2.17
CA ALA A 155 -2.55 12.32 3.38
C ALA A 155 -2.39 10.91 3.97
N GLY A 156 -2.13 10.83 5.28
CA GLY A 156 -1.90 9.58 6.00
C GLY A 156 -0.49 8.98 5.82
N SER A 157 0.44 9.69 5.13
CA SER A 157 1.85 9.30 5.06
C SER A 157 2.64 9.73 6.31
N THR A 158 3.72 9.02 6.61
CA THR A 158 4.66 9.37 7.68
C THR A 158 5.51 10.60 7.34
N PRO A 159 5.93 10.82 6.07
CA PRO A 159 6.92 11.85 5.72
C PRO A 159 6.49 13.28 6.00
N ALA A 160 5.26 13.66 5.67
CA ALA A 160 4.82 15.04 5.81
C ALA A 160 4.86 15.54 7.26
N GLN A 161 4.37 14.72 8.17
CA GLN A 161 4.34 15.07 9.58
C GLN A 161 5.76 15.20 10.15
N LYS A 162 6.66 14.29 9.76
CA LYS A 162 8.04 14.30 10.22
C LYS A 162 8.76 15.59 9.82
N VAL A 163 8.66 16.02 8.58
CA VAL A 163 9.28 17.27 8.14
C VAL A 163 8.78 18.46 8.95
N LYS A 164 7.45 18.57 9.12
CA LYS A 164 6.84 19.67 9.87
C LYS A 164 7.27 19.72 11.34
N THR A 165 7.45 18.55 11.97
CA THR A 165 7.79 18.49 13.40
C THR A 165 9.28 18.60 13.68
N GLU A 166 10.15 18.07 12.81
CA GLU A 166 11.56 17.89 13.09
C GLU A 166 12.48 18.86 12.33
N TYR A 167 12.11 19.27 11.11
CA TYR A 167 13.03 19.98 10.23
C TYR A 167 12.57 21.40 9.84
N ALA A 168 11.30 21.58 9.53
CA ALA A 168 10.82 22.84 8.98
C ALA A 168 9.47 23.22 9.60
N LYS A 169 9.52 23.93 10.73
CA LYS A 169 8.30 24.31 11.48
C LYS A 169 7.39 25.30 10.74
N GLU A 170 7.95 26.11 9.85
CA GLU A 170 7.22 27.12 9.06
C GLU A 170 6.90 26.63 7.63
N VAL A 171 7.02 25.34 7.36
CA VAL A 171 6.66 24.78 6.05
C VAL A 171 5.16 24.86 5.82
N GLN A 172 4.77 25.28 4.62
CA GLN A 172 3.38 25.29 4.18
C GLN A 172 3.02 23.94 3.60
N LEU A 173 2.63 23.00 4.47
CA LEU A 173 2.27 21.64 4.05
C LEU A 173 0.92 21.63 3.32
N GLN A 174 0.91 21.01 2.14
CA GLN A 174 -0.30 20.70 1.37
C GLN A 174 -0.35 19.18 1.17
N GLU A 175 -1.46 18.58 1.54
CA GLU A 175 -1.65 17.14 1.42
C GLU A 175 -2.55 16.81 0.23
N GLU A 176 -2.08 15.91 -0.61
CA GLU A 176 -2.81 15.37 -1.75
C GLU A 176 -3.24 13.93 -1.48
N ARG A 177 -4.12 13.42 -2.34
CA ARG A 177 -4.57 12.03 -2.27
C ARG A 177 -3.51 11.04 -2.80
N THR A 178 -2.73 11.47 -3.81
CA THR A 178 -1.75 10.66 -4.52
C THR A 178 -0.43 11.41 -4.69
N TYR A 179 0.68 10.68 -4.86
CA TYR A 179 1.97 11.32 -5.13
C TYR A 179 2.05 11.90 -6.53
N SER A 180 1.37 11.31 -7.52
CA SER A 180 1.27 11.87 -8.87
C SER A 180 0.65 13.28 -8.85
N ALA A 181 -0.38 13.52 -8.05
CA ALA A 181 -0.95 14.86 -7.89
C ALA A 181 0.07 15.88 -7.32
N CYS A 182 0.89 15.45 -6.34
CA CYS A 182 1.99 16.29 -5.85
C CYS A 182 3.02 16.59 -6.95
N VAL A 183 3.41 15.57 -7.73
CA VAL A 183 4.38 15.71 -8.83
C VAL A 183 3.90 16.73 -9.86
N ASP A 184 2.65 16.65 -10.30
CA ASP A 184 2.05 17.59 -11.25
C ASP A 184 2.12 19.03 -10.73
N ARG A 185 1.86 19.25 -9.46
CA ARG A 185 1.89 20.57 -8.83
C ARG A 185 3.32 21.11 -8.65
N VAL A 186 4.29 20.25 -8.39
CA VAL A 186 5.72 20.63 -8.34
C VAL A 186 6.20 20.99 -9.75
N LEU A 187 5.87 20.20 -10.76
CA LEU A 187 6.19 20.49 -12.15
C LEU A 187 5.56 21.79 -12.63
N GLY A 188 4.32 22.05 -12.22
CA GLY A 188 3.59 23.29 -12.53
C GLY A 188 4.03 24.52 -11.73
N GLY A 189 5.02 24.40 -10.83
CA GLY A 189 5.52 25.51 -10.01
C GLY A 189 4.56 25.99 -8.92
N GLN A 190 3.47 25.27 -8.68
CA GLN A 190 2.51 25.62 -7.62
C GLN A 190 3.03 25.25 -6.23
N LEU A 191 3.89 24.24 -6.17
CA LEU A 191 4.57 23.76 -4.96
C LEU A 191 6.08 23.73 -5.20
N ASP A 192 6.85 23.90 -4.13
CA ASP A 192 8.31 23.96 -4.20
C ASP A 192 8.91 22.56 -4.19
N ALA A 193 8.36 21.67 -3.39
CA ALA A 193 8.88 20.31 -3.22
C ALA A 193 7.78 19.29 -2.93
N LEU A 194 8.09 18.01 -3.19
CA LEU A 194 7.38 16.83 -2.69
C LEU A 194 8.29 16.09 -1.72
N THR A 195 7.77 15.65 -0.58
CA THR A 195 8.48 14.75 0.34
C THR A 195 7.79 13.41 0.46
N THR A 196 8.59 12.35 0.29
CA THR A 196 8.26 10.96 0.58
C THR A 196 9.54 10.12 0.53
N ASP A 197 9.42 8.81 0.42
CA ASP A 197 10.54 7.88 0.45
C ASP A 197 11.33 7.95 -0.86
N ASN A 198 12.66 7.92 -0.73
CA ASN A 198 13.60 8.11 -1.82
C ASN A 198 13.38 7.18 -3.02
N VAL A 199 12.97 5.93 -2.80
CA VAL A 199 12.66 4.98 -3.88
C VAL A 199 11.43 5.40 -4.69
N ILE A 200 10.42 5.99 -4.03
CA ILE A 200 9.23 6.55 -4.70
C ILE A 200 9.65 7.77 -5.55
N LEU A 201 10.45 8.65 -4.94
CA LEU A 201 10.94 9.88 -5.61
C LEU A 201 11.84 9.55 -6.81
N ALA A 202 12.69 8.52 -6.70
CA ALA A 202 13.53 8.07 -7.80
C ALA A 202 12.70 7.61 -9.01
N GLY A 203 11.59 6.90 -8.78
CA GLY A 203 10.66 6.50 -9.82
C GLY A 203 10.08 7.71 -10.58
N TYR A 204 9.63 8.73 -9.86
CA TYR A 204 9.13 9.97 -10.48
C TYR A 204 10.22 10.80 -11.14
N ALA A 205 11.40 10.89 -10.56
CA ALA A 205 12.53 11.60 -11.17
C ALA A 205 12.94 10.95 -12.51
N ALA A 206 12.94 9.62 -12.57
CA ALA A 206 13.21 8.90 -13.82
C ALA A 206 12.10 9.09 -14.87
N GLN A 207 10.82 9.09 -14.44
CA GLN A 207 9.68 9.35 -15.34
C GLN A 207 9.70 10.77 -15.91
N HIS A 208 10.24 11.73 -15.18
CA HIS A 208 10.35 13.13 -15.54
C HIS A 208 11.83 13.58 -15.67
N ALA A 209 12.65 12.76 -16.32
CA ALA A 209 14.08 13.01 -16.47
C ALA A 209 14.37 14.42 -17.00
N GLY A 210 15.33 15.11 -16.37
CA GLY A 210 15.69 16.50 -16.70
C GLY A 210 14.72 17.56 -16.19
N LYS A 211 13.55 17.19 -15.64
CA LYS A 211 12.58 18.14 -15.06
C LYS A 211 12.52 18.08 -13.55
N LEU A 212 12.75 16.91 -12.96
CA LEU A 212 12.75 16.66 -11.53
C LEU A 212 14.05 16.01 -11.08
N LYS A 213 14.42 16.25 -9.82
CA LYS A 213 15.58 15.60 -9.15
C LYS A 213 15.26 15.33 -7.69
N VAL A 214 15.81 14.24 -7.18
CA VAL A 214 15.83 13.95 -5.74
C VAL A 214 17.00 14.73 -5.12
N VAL A 215 16.77 15.35 -3.97
CA VAL A 215 17.80 16.14 -3.25
C VAL A 215 17.89 15.75 -1.79
N GLY A 216 19.08 15.95 -1.23
CA GLY A 216 19.41 15.63 0.15
C GLY A 216 19.65 14.15 0.38
N GLU A 217 20.38 13.85 1.46
CA GLU A 217 20.52 12.49 1.96
C GLU A 217 19.20 12.05 2.60
N PRO A 218 18.88 10.74 2.58
CA PRO A 218 17.72 10.24 3.29
C PRO A 218 17.78 10.57 4.78
N PHE A 219 16.70 11.16 5.31
CA PHE A 219 16.63 11.66 6.69
C PHE A 219 15.62 10.91 7.57
N SER A 220 15.21 9.72 7.16
CA SER A 220 14.45 8.76 7.98
C SER A 220 14.78 7.32 7.62
N THR A 221 14.19 6.39 8.38
CA THR A 221 14.19 4.97 8.04
C THR A 221 12.75 4.50 7.96
N GLU A 222 12.33 4.11 6.75
CA GLU A 222 10.97 3.67 6.45
C GLU A 222 10.98 2.16 6.12
N LYS A 223 10.55 1.34 7.06
CA LYS A 223 10.47 -0.12 6.90
C LYS A 223 9.13 -0.50 6.27
N TYR A 224 9.13 -0.96 5.03
CA TYR A 224 7.90 -1.39 4.36
C TYR A 224 7.50 -2.80 4.78
N GLY A 225 6.27 -2.93 5.27
CA GLY A 225 5.68 -4.21 5.62
C GLY A 225 4.43 -4.52 4.80
N ILE A 226 4.03 -5.76 4.86
CA ILE A 226 2.76 -6.25 4.31
C ILE A 226 1.73 -6.17 5.43
N GLY A 227 0.74 -5.28 5.27
CA GLY A 227 -0.36 -5.13 6.22
C GLY A 227 -1.45 -6.17 5.99
N MET A 228 -2.01 -6.71 7.05
CA MET A 228 -3.10 -7.70 7.02
C MET A 228 -4.00 -7.56 8.25
N LYS A 229 -5.09 -8.32 8.28
CA LYS A 229 -6.05 -8.32 9.39
C LYS A 229 -5.33 -8.39 10.75
N LYS A 230 -5.81 -7.56 11.68
CA LYS A 230 -5.29 -7.52 13.04
C LYS A 230 -5.39 -8.91 13.69
N ASP A 231 -4.31 -9.30 14.37
CA ASP A 231 -4.21 -10.56 15.12
C ASP A 231 -4.25 -11.86 14.28
N ASP A 232 -4.14 -11.76 12.95
CA ASP A 232 -3.90 -12.93 12.11
C ASP A 232 -2.45 -13.42 12.25
N THR A 233 -2.18 -14.15 13.33
CA THR A 233 -0.84 -14.68 13.64
C THR A 233 -0.40 -15.76 12.65
N ASN A 234 -1.32 -16.59 12.16
CA ASN A 234 -1.03 -17.61 11.16
C ASN A 234 -0.69 -16.98 9.81
N GLY A 235 -1.47 -16.00 9.38
CA GLY A 235 -1.21 -15.22 8.16
C GLY A 235 0.13 -14.52 8.24
N ARG A 236 0.40 -13.81 9.34
CA ARG A 236 1.67 -13.11 9.55
C ARG A 236 2.88 -14.06 9.49
N LYS A 237 2.77 -15.21 10.14
CA LYS A 237 3.84 -16.23 10.06
C LYS A 237 4.05 -16.69 8.62
N ALA A 238 2.99 -17.09 7.93
CA ALA A 238 3.07 -17.60 6.56
C ALA A 238 3.61 -16.56 5.56
N VAL A 239 3.22 -15.29 5.72
CA VAL A 239 3.73 -14.20 4.88
C VAL A 239 5.21 -13.92 5.17
N ASN A 240 5.64 -13.94 6.43
CA ASN A 240 7.06 -13.83 6.78
C ASN A 240 7.89 -15.00 6.21
N ASP A 241 7.39 -16.23 6.29
CA ASP A 241 8.06 -17.40 5.72
C ASP A 241 8.16 -17.30 4.18
N ALA A 242 7.13 -16.72 3.52
CA ALA A 242 7.17 -16.46 2.09
C ALA A 242 8.21 -15.38 1.72
N LEU A 243 8.32 -14.31 2.52
CA LEU A 243 9.34 -13.27 2.31
C LEU A 243 10.75 -13.83 2.54
N GLU A 244 10.97 -14.62 3.57
CA GLU A 244 12.27 -15.27 3.83
C GLU A 244 12.70 -16.13 2.65
N LYS A 245 11.77 -16.91 2.09
CA LYS A 245 12.02 -17.68 0.87
C LYS A 245 12.33 -16.82 -0.33
N MET A 246 11.60 -15.71 -0.53
CA MET A 246 11.83 -14.75 -1.61
C MET A 246 13.23 -14.12 -1.54
N PHE A 247 13.72 -13.87 -0.31
CA PHE A 247 15.07 -13.36 -0.09
C PHE A 247 16.13 -14.43 -0.40
N ALA A 248 15.90 -15.67 0.06
CA ALA A 248 16.84 -16.77 -0.07
C ALA A 248 16.99 -17.26 -1.52
N ASP A 249 15.91 -17.26 -2.33
CA ASP A 249 15.95 -17.76 -3.71
C ASP A 249 16.33 -16.67 -4.75
N GLY A 250 16.61 -15.44 -4.31
CA GLY A 250 17.02 -14.33 -5.16
C GLY A 250 15.87 -13.65 -5.94
N SER A 251 14.64 -14.11 -5.77
CA SER A 251 13.45 -13.49 -6.43
C SER A 251 13.26 -12.04 -6.02
N TRP A 252 13.57 -11.70 -4.77
CA TRP A 252 13.53 -10.33 -4.25
C TRP A 252 14.46 -9.40 -5.03
N THR A 253 15.73 -9.78 -5.18
CA THR A 253 16.73 -8.98 -5.91
C THR A 253 16.34 -8.82 -7.37
N LYS A 254 15.89 -9.91 -8.00
CA LYS A 254 15.44 -9.90 -9.40
C LYS A 254 14.24 -8.96 -9.60
N ALA A 255 13.23 -9.05 -8.74
CA ALA A 255 12.04 -8.20 -8.79
C ALA A 255 12.40 -6.72 -8.59
N LEU A 256 13.26 -6.41 -7.61
CA LEU A 256 13.71 -5.04 -7.34
C LEU A 256 14.49 -4.45 -8.52
N GLN A 257 15.45 -5.18 -9.08
CA GLN A 257 16.24 -4.74 -10.23
C GLN A 257 15.37 -4.49 -11.45
N ALA A 258 14.43 -5.39 -11.75
CA ALA A 258 13.52 -5.27 -12.87
C ALA A 258 12.58 -4.06 -12.74
N SER A 259 12.18 -3.72 -11.52
CA SER A 259 11.17 -2.70 -11.25
C SER A 259 11.75 -1.30 -11.05
N VAL A 260 12.81 -1.17 -10.25
CA VAL A 260 13.36 0.16 -9.89
C VAL A 260 14.77 0.41 -10.43
N GLY A 261 15.44 -0.59 -10.98
CA GLY A 261 16.82 -0.46 -11.46
C GLY A 261 17.00 0.64 -12.51
N SER A 262 16.03 0.83 -13.40
CA SER A 262 16.06 1.88 -14.43
C SER A 262 15.91 3.31 -13.88
N SER A 263 15.47 3.47 -12.62
CA SER A 263 15.34 4.78 -12.00
C SER A 263 16.66 5.36 -11.47
N GLY A 264 17.77 4.62 -11.61
CA GLY A 264 19.05 4.98 -11.00
C GLY A 264 19.11 4.77 -9.49
N PHE A 265 18.05 4.19 -8.89
CA PHE A 265 18.03 3.86 -7.48
C PHE A 265 18.99 2.71 -7.20
N THR A 266 19.85 2.88 -6.19
CA THR A 266 20.80 1.83 -5.79
C THR A 266 20.03 0.70 -5.10
N VAL A 267 20.16 -0.50 -5.65
CA VAL A 267 19.53 -1.70 -5.09
C VAL A 267 20.29 -2.10 -3.83
N SER A 268 19.61 -2.04 -2.68
CA SER A 268 20.14 -2.52 -1.41
C SER A 268 20.00 -4.05 -1.29
N GLN A 269 20.60 -4.61 -0.26
CA GLN A 269 20.33 -6.01 0.11
C GLN A 269 18.93 -6.13 0.71
N ALA A 270 18.36 -7.33 0.65
CA ALA A 270 17.10 -7.64 1.33
C ALA A 270 17.24 -7.32 2.84
N PRO A 271 16.23 -6.72 3.45
CA PRO A 271 16.28 -6.38 4.86
C PRO A 271 16.19 -7.63 5.75
N GLN A 272 16.62 -7.50 7.00
CA GLN A 272 16.35 -8.52 8.00
C GLN A 272 14.86 -8.48 8.37
N LEU A 273 14.20 -9.65 8.36
CA LEU A 273 12.81 -9.76 8.80
C LEU A 273 12.69 -9.52 10.31
N GLU A 274 11.72 -8.70 10.68
CA GLU A 274 11.32 -8.50 12.07
C GLU A 274 10.02 -9.29 12.29
N ARG A 275 10.12 -10.43 12.97
CA ARG A 275 8.96 -11.28 13.26
C ARG A 275 8.31 -10.80 14.55
N TYR A 276 7.41 -9.83 14.45
CA TYR A 276 6.73 -9.18 15.59
C TYR A 276 5.81 -10.15 16.35
#